data_bb84fdf4b4477471f1d6e42add0a253a
#
_entry.id   bb84fdf4b4477471f1d6e42add0a253a
#
_cell.length_a   1.000
_cell.length_b   1.000
_cell.length_c   1.000
_cell.angle_alpha   90.00
_cell.angle_beta   90.00
_cell.angle_gamma   90.00
#
_symmetry.space_group_name_H-M   'P 1'
#
loop_
_entity.id
_entity.type
_entity.pdbx_description
1 polymer ?
#
loop_
_entity_poly.entity_id
_entity_poly.type
_entity_poly.pdbx_seq_one_letter_code
_entity_poly.pdbx_strand_id
1 'polypeptide(L)'
;MLSFMSEQSRLQRIPFQEAEPVLIIDDKGRQHLLHLQKGYKSHHGRTGRIAHDDIIGKPPGLQCFTDQGSEFTCLRLTLEEFVLQKLKRHTQVIYPKDMGMFVVQGNLFSGARVLEAGLGSASLATFLRSLLGSDGYLVSYERRPEFVELAESTLRLYTRLYGESMARHRIAVRDVYEGIDETDLDTVLLDVPEPQRALRAAASALRINGVLVCWLPTVLQVFELVRALQDSPEWARVRSSETLLRPWRVGPRSIRPAHRMVGHT
;
A
#
# COMPACT_ATOMS: atom_id res chain seq x y z
N MET A 1 10.96 27.40 21.18
CA MET A 1 9.95 26.37 21.43
C MET A 1 8.86 26.40 20.35
N LEU A 2 9.22 26.26 19.07
CA LEU A 2 8.31 26.30 17.90
C LEU A 2 9.00 25.62 16.72
N SER A 3 9.21 24.30 16.79
CA SER A 3 9.80 23.58 15.64
C SER A 3 9.52 22.07 15.58
N PHE A 4 8.42 21.62 16.11
CA PHE A 4 7.94 20.24 15.87
C PHE A 4 6.46 20.23 15.53
N MET A 5 6.06 21.02 14.55
CA MET A 5 4.86 20.67 13.81
C MET A 5 5.32 19.59 12.82
N SER A 6 4.96 18.33 13.12
CA SER A 6 5.32 17.17 12.29
C SER A 6 4.96 17.39 10.83
N GLU A 7 5.76 16.86 9.91
CA GLU A 7 5.48 16.85 8.46
C GLU A 7 4.06 16.36 8.14
N GLN A 8 3.52 15.45 8.93
CA GLN A 8 2.13 15.00 8.85
C GLN A 8 1.12 16.13 9.02
N SER A 9 1.38 17.14 9.88
CA SER A 9 0.49 18.30 10.00
C SER A 9 0.55 19.24 8.79
N ARG A 10 1.66 19.21 8.01
CA ARG A 10 1.78 19.93 6.73
C ARG A 10 0.96 19.25 5.63
N LEU A 11 0.99 17.92 5.56
CA LEU A 11 0.25 17.14 4.54
C LEU A 11 -1.26 17.33 4.65
N GLN A 12 -1.79 17.46 5.87
CA GLN A 12 -3.20 17.75 6.10
C GLN A 12 -3.63 19.14 5.62
N ARG A 13 -2.69 20.05 5.34
CA ARG A 13 -2.95 21.42 4.87
C ARG A 13 -2.74 21.61 3.38
N ILE A 14 -2.15 20.61 2.67
CA ILE A 14 -1.97 20.71 1.22
C ILE A 14 -3.36 20.72 0.58
N PRO A 15 -3.72 21.75 -0.21
CA PRO A 15 -5.00 21.81 -0.88
C PRO A 15 -5.19 20.65 -1.86
N PHE A 16 -6.44 20.27 -2.09
CA PHE A 16 -6.78 19.29 -3.13
C PHE A 16 -6.35 19.74 -4.51
N GLN A 17 -5.82 18.83 -5.31
CA GLN A 17 -5.31 19.10 -6.64
C GLN A 17 -6.14 18.43 -7.72
N GLU A 18 -6.03 18.91 -8.95
CA GLU A 18 -6.58 18.24 -10.11
C GLU A 18 -6.02 16.80 -10.25
N ALA A 19 -6.85 15.88 -10.73
CA ALA A 19 -6.58 14.44 -10.81
C ALA A 19 -6.38 13.73 -9.47
N GLU A 20 -6.58 14.42 -8.33
CA GLU A 20 -6.52 13.80 -7.01
C GLU A 20 -7.77 12.94 -6.75
N PRO A 21 -7.63 11.72 -6.19
CA PRO A 21 -8.74 10.96 -5.64
C PRO A 21 -9.16 11.55 -4.29
N VAL A 22 -10.43 11.87 -4.15
CA VAL A 22 -11.01 12.43 -2.92
C VAL A 22 -12.14 11.55 -2.44
N LEU A 23 -12.14 11.22 -1.16
CA LEU A 23 -13.26 10.57 -0.50
C LEU A 23 -14.27 11.64 -0.10
N ILE A 24 -15.51 11.51 -0.56
CA ILE A 24 -16.62 12.34 -0.09
C ILE A 24 -17.56 11.49 0.76
N ILE A 25 -18.02 12.05 1.86
CA ILE A 25 -18.91 11.38 2.82
C ILE A 25 -20.17 12.22 2.97
N ASP A 26 -21.33 11.63 2.75
CA ASP A 26 -22.62 12.31 2.93
C ASP A 26 -23.06 12.32 4.40
N ASP A 27 -24.18 13.02 4.67
CA ASP A 27 -24.83 13.15 5.99
C ASP A 27 -25.24 11.81 6.63
N LYS A 28 -25.34 10.74 5.81
CA LYS A 28 -25.67 9.37 6.25
C LYS A 28 -24.44 8.48 6.42
N GLY A 29 -23.23 9.03 6.25
CA GLY A 29 -21.98 8.31 6.32
C GLY A 29 -21.66 7.43 5.10
N ARG A 30 -22.38 7.62 3.97
CA ARG A 30 -22.09 6.90 2.73
C ARG A 30 -20.88 7.54 2.05
N GLN A 31 -19.98 6.69 1.61
CA GLN A 31 -18.70 7.08 1.04
C GLN A 31 -18.72 6.94 -0.48
N HIS A 32 -18.18 7.95 -1.17
CA HIS A 32 -18.02 7.95 -2.62
C HIS A 32 -16.61 8.44 -2.97
N LEU A 33 -15.98 7.80 -3.95
CA LEU A 33 -14.68 8.21 -4.47
C LEU A 33 -14.88 9.12 -5.68
N LEU A 34 -14.32 10.33 -5.61
CA LEU A 34 -14.21 11.25 -6.73
C LEU A 34 -12.78 11.26 -7.27
N HIS A 35 -12.63 11.46 -8.56
CA HIS A 35 -11.38 11.85 -9.19
C HIS A 35 -11.56 13.29 -9.67
N LEU A 36 -10.89 14.22 -9.02
CA LEU A 36 -11.07 15.64 -9.32
C LEU A 36 -10.62 15.97 -10.74
N GLN A 37 -11.49 16.65 -11.48
CA GLN A 37 -11.22 17.11 -12.83
C GLN A 37 -11.76 18.53 -12.97
N LYS A 38 -10.92 19.47 -13.37
CA LYS A 38 -11.28 20.86 -13.54
C LYS A 38 -12.44 21.01 -14.55
N GLY A 39 -13.42 21.83 -14.19
CA GLY A 39 -14.62 22.07 -15.03
C GLY A 39 -15.65 20.93 -15.02
N TYR A 40 -15.42 19.84 -14.29
CA TYR A 40 -16.32 18.69 -14.25
C TYR A 40 -17.29 18.76 -13.07
N LYS A 41 -18.46 18.13 -13.24
CA LYS A 41 -19.47 17.94 -12.17
C LYS A 41 -19.81 16.45 -12.07
N SER A 42 -19.59 15.85 -10.92
CA SER A 42 -20.00 14.46 -10.67
C SER A 42 -21.43 14.38 -10.18
N HIS A 43 -22.16 13.37 -10.64
CA HIS A 43 -23.57 13.15 -10.29
C HIS A 43 -23.66 12.13 -9.12
N HIS A 44 -24.41 12.49 -8.08
CA HIS A 44 -24.59 11.68 -6.86
C HIS A 44 -26.07 11.26 -6.66
N GLY A 45 -26.64 10.66 -7.68
CA GLY A 45 -28.01 10.17 -7.65
C GLY A 45 -29.03 11.27 -7.38
N ARG A 46 -29.91 11.06 -6.41
CA ARG A 46 -30.98 12.03 -6.06
C ARG A 46 -30.49 13.24 -5.27
N THR A 47 -29.23 13.27 -4.86
CA THR A 47 -28.67 14.38 -4.06
C THR A 47 -28.11 15.51 -4.92
N GLY A 48 -28.06 15.34 -6.25
CA GLY A 48 -27.61 16.37 -7.18
C GLY A 48 -26.18 16.17 -7.66
N ARG A 49 -25.53 17.27 -8.08
CA ARG A 49 -24.18 17.28 -8.65
C ARG A 49 -23.24 18.09 -7.79
N ILE A 50 -22.00 17.62 -7.65
CA ILE A 50 -20.89 18.34 -7.01
C ILE A 50 -19.97 18.88 -8.09
N ALA A 51 -19.69 20.17 -8.07
CA ALA A 51 -18.68 20.77 -8.94
C ALA A 51 -17.28 20.49 -8.36
N HIS A 52 -16.38 19.92 -9.16
CA HIS A 52 -15.03 19.61 -8.73
C HIS A 52 -14.19 20.87 -8.46
N ASP A 53 -14.53 21.98 -9.14
CA ASP A 53 -13.87 23.27 -8.93
C ASP A 53 -14.13 23.85 -7.54
N ASP A 54 -15.21 23.44 -6.86
CA ASP A 54 -15.50 23.85 -5.48
C ASP A 54 -14.59 23.14 -4.47
N ILE A 55 -13.95 22.02 -4.87
CA ILE A 55 -13.06 21.21 -4.04
C ILE A 55 -11.59 21.49 -4.37
N ILE A 56 -11.26 21.65 -5.65
CA ILE A 56 -9.87 21.91 -6.10
C ILE A 56 -9.37 23.22 -5.46
N GLY A 57 -8.15 23.17 -4.90
CA GLY A 57 -7.54 24.32 -4.21
C GLY A 57 -8.00 24.51 -2.76
N LYS A 58 -8.88 23.66 -2.23
CA LYS A 58 -9.36 23.71 -0.85
C LYS A 58 -8.69 22.63 0.02
N PRO A 59 -8.55 22.85 1.33
CA PRO A 59 -7.95 21.87 2.23
C PRO A 59 -8.87 20.67 2.48
N PRO A 60 -8.32 19.50 2.84
CA PRO A 60 -9.10 18.37 3.35
C PRO A 60 -9.93 18.75 4.58
N GLY A 61 -11.07 18.09 4.76
CA GLY A 61 -12.08 18.44 5.77
C GLY A 61 -13.09 19.47 5.30
N LEU A 62 -12.99 19.92 4.04
CA LEU A 62 -13.95 20.84 3.44
C LEU A 62 -15.34 20.22 3.42
N GLN A 63 -16.34 21.03 3.77
CA GLN A 63 -17.74 20.75 3.45
C GLN A 63 -18.05 21.34 2.08
N CYS A 64 -18.55 20.50 1.18
CA CYS A 64 -19.01 20.90 -0.13
C CYS A 64 -20.51 20.58 -0.31
N PHE A 65 -21.16 21.27 -1.22
CA PHE A 65 -22.60 21.13 -1.43
C PHE A 65 -22.90 20.78 -2.88
N THR A 66 -23.93 19.97 -3.07
CA THR A 66 -24.46 19.74 -4.42
C THR A 66 -25.28 20.94 -4.89
N ASP A 67 -25.59 20.96 -6.18
CA ASP A 67 -26.54 21.93 -6.78
C ASP A 67 -27.95 21.84 -6.20
N GLN A 68 -28.27 20.80 -5.43
CA GLN A 68 -29.53 20.61 -4.70
C GLN A 68 -29.40 20.85 -3.19
N GLY A 69 -28.26 21.35 -2.72
CA GLY A 69 -28.01 21.69 -1.33
C GLY A 69 -27.67 20.53 -0.38
N SER A 70 -27.45 19.32 -0.92
CA SER A 70 -26.98 18.20 -0.07
C SER A 70 -25.50 18.39 0.29
N GLU A 71 -25.19 18.17 1.57
CA GLU A 71 -23.86 18.36 2.15
C GLU A 71 -23.00 17.10 2.07
N PHE A 72 -21.71 17.29 1.78
CA PHE A 72 -20.68 16.26 1.80
C PHE A 72 -19.41 16.78 2.46
N THR A 73 -18.75 15.92 3.22
CA THR A 73 -17.39 16.19 3.74
C THR A 73 -16.35 15.59 2.80
N CYS A 74 -15.37 16.40 2.37
CA CYS A 74 -14.31 16.01 1.45
C CYS A 74 -13.04 15.64 2.24
N LEU A 75 -12.57 14.41 2.12
CA LEU A 75 -11.41 13.90 2.83
C LEU A 75 -10.35 13.37 1.85
N ARG A 76 -9.09 13.47 2.25
CA ARG A 76 -8.00 12.76 1.56
C ARG A 76 -8.01 11.30 1.96
N LEU A 77 -7.73 10.41 1.02
CA LEU A 77 -7.65 8.98 1.29
C LEU A 77 -6.55 8.67 2.32
N THR A 78 -6.84 7.76 3.22
CA THR A 78 -5.80 7.09 4.01
C THR A 78 -4.98 6.16 3.10
N LEU A 79 -3.83 5.66 3.60
CA LEU A 79 -3.04 4.67 2.87
C LEU A 79 -3.85 3.42 2.56
N GLU A 80 -4.64 2.93 3.52
CA GLU A 80 -5.53 1.77 3.34
C GLU A 80 -6.53 2.01 2.21
N GLU A 81 -7.21 3.15 2.24
CA GLU A 81 -8.19 3.51 1.21
C GLU A 81 -7.54 3.72 -0.15
N PHE A 82 -6.35 4.30 -0.20
CA PHE A 82 -5.58 4.45 -1.44
C PHE A 82 -5.27 3.09 -2.06
N VAL A 83 -4.74 2.15 -1.27
CA VAL A 83 -4.41 0.79 -1.70
C VAL A 83 -5.66 0.05 -2.17
N LEU A 84 -6.76 0.12 -1.40
CA LEU A 84 -7.96 -0.68 -1.68
C LEU A 84 -8.82 -0.12 -2.82
N GLN A 85 -8.88 1.22 -2.99
CA GLN A 85 -9.80 1.85 -3.92
C GLN A 85 -9.12 2.37 -5.19
N LYS A 86 -7.88 2.86 -5.09
CA LYS A 86 -7.22 3.56 -6.20
C LYS A 86 -6.45 2.64 -7.13
N LEU A 87 -5.88 1.56 -6.62
CA LEU A 87 -5.11 0.67 -7.47
C LEU A 87 -6.02 -0.06 -8.45
N LYS A 88 -5.86 0.24 -9.74
CA LYS A 88 -6.44 -0.60 -10.79
C LYS A 88 -5.89 -2.00 -10.60
N ARG A 89 -6.77 -2.96 -10.32
CA ARG A 89 -6.38 -4.35 -10.04
C ARG A 89 -5.99 -5.06 -11.33
N HIS A 90 -4.80 -4.77 -11.83
CA HIS A 90 -4.20 -5.54 -12.92
C HIS A 90 -3.46 -6.77 -12.39
N THR A 91 -3.16 -6.76 -11.08
CA THR A 91 -2.55 -7.87 -10.35
C THR A 91 -3.32 -8.10 -9.06
N GLN A 92 -3.14 -9.27 -8.45
CA GLN A 92 -3.55 -9.51 -7.08
C GLN A 92 -2.70 -8.61 -6.17
N VAL A 93 -3.32 -7.91 -5.25
CA VAL A 93 -2.62 -6.99 -4.33
C VAL A 93 -2.52 -7.60 -2.95
N ILE A 94 -1.41 -7.37 -2.26
CA ILE A 94 -1.30 -7.66 -0.83
C ILE A 94 -2.18 -6.68 -0.09
N TYR A 95 -3.03 -7.20 0.80
CA TYR A 95 -3.98 -6.39 1.55
C TYR A 95 -3.34 -5.73 2.78
N PRO A 96 -3.84 -4.57 3.22
CA PRO A 96 -3.31 -3.86 4.39
C PRO A 96 -3.21 -4.70 5.65
N LYS A 97 -4.12 -5.67 5.86
CA LYS A 97 -4.06 -6.60 6.99
C LYS A 97 -2.78 -7.43 7.04
N ASP A 98 -2.25 -7.83 5.86
CA ASP A 98 -1.04 -8.61 5.73
C ASP A 98 0.20 -7.71 5.79
N MET A 99 0.14 -6.51 5.20
CA MET A 99 1.22 -5.52 5.28
C MET A 99 1.58 -5.17 6.73
N GLY A 100 0.57 -5.05 7.62
CA GLY A 100 0.81 -4.84 9.05
C GLY A 100 1.60 -5.97 9.70
N MET A 101 1.33 -7.22 9.32
CA MET A 101 2.09 -8.38 9.80
C MET A 101 3.53 -8.39 9.28
N PHE A 102 3.77 -7.92 8.05
CA PHE A 102 5.13 -7.82 7.51
C PHE A 102 5.99 -6.85 8.31
N VAL A 103 5.41 -5.77 8.86
CA VAL A 103 6.16 -4.83 9.72
C VAL A 103 6.75 -5.56 10.91
N VAL A 104 5.94 -6.31 11.62
CA VAL A 104 6.34 -6.97 12.86
C VAL A 104 7.18 -8.22 12.59
N GLN A 105 6.72 -9.09 11.70
CA GLN A 105 7.39 -10.38 11.43
C GLN A 105 8.62 -10.22 10.54
N GLY A 106 8.58 -9.26 9.60
CA GLY A 106 9.69 -8.93 8.72
C GLY A 106 10.72 -7.99 9.34
N ASN A 107 10.52 -7.56 10.60
CA ASN A 107 11.40 -6.61 11.29
C ASN A 107 11.65 -5.33 10.49
N LEU A 108 10.57 -4.75 9.92
CA LEU A 108 10.64 -3.52 9.15
C LEU A 108 10.62 -2.30 10.08
N PHE A 109 11.53 -1.36 9.86
CA PHE A 109 11.67 -0.14 10.66
C PHE A 109 12.11 1.05 9.79
N SER A 110 11.99 2.25 10.32
CA SER A 110 12.47 3.46 9.65
C SER A 110 13.99 3.42 9.49
N GLY A 111 14.49 3.63 8.27
CA GLY A 111 15.90 3.54 7.92
C GLY A 111 16.33 2.16 7.40
N ALA A 112 15.47 1.14 7.43
CA ALA A 112 15.82 -0.19 6.94
C ALA A 112 16.08 -0.22 5.42
N ARG A 113 16.91 -1.18 5.01
CA ARG A 113 17.24 -1.53 3.62
C ARG A 113 16.44 -2.75 3.20
N VAL A 114 15.52 -2.57 2.29
CA VAL A 114 14.53 -3.59 1.91
C VAL A 114 14.55 -3.85 0.41
N LEU A 115 14.46 -5.11 0.03
CA LEU A 115 14.14 -5.52 -1.32
C LEU A 115 12.74 -6.16 -1.34
N GLU A 116 11.90 -5.74 -2.28
CA GLU A 116 10.70 -6.48 -2.66
C GLU A 116 10.85 -7.04 -4.07
N ALA A 117 10.35 -8.26 -4.30
CA ALA A 117 10.23 -8.83 -5.63
C ALA A 117 8.78 -9.22 -5.89
N GLY A 118 8.28 -8.78 -7.05
CA GLY A 118 6.87 -8.77 -7.41
C GLY A 118 6.25 -7.40 -7.15
N LEU A 119 6.80 -6.33 -7.77
CA LEU A 119 6.32 -4.95 -7.60
C LEU A 119 4.83 -4.80 -7.99
N GLY A 120 4.40 -5.47 -9.05
CA GLY A 120 3.02 -5.45 -9.52
C GLY A 120 2.46 -4.04 -9.69
N SER A 121 1.37 -3.73 -8.99
CA SER A 121 0.72 -2.41 -8.99
C SER A 121 1.31 -1.41 -8.01
N ALA A 122 2.44 -1.73 -7.35
CA ALA A 122 3.12 -0.95 -6.31
C ALA A 122 2.33 -0.76 -5.00
N SER A 123 1.41 -1.67 -4.69
CA SER A 123 0.66 -1.63 -3.45
C SER A 123 1.59 -1.71 -2.23
N LEU A 124 2.43 -2.75 -2.19
CA LEU A 124 3.40 -2.95 -1.11
C LEU A 124 4.49 -1.87 -1.13
N ALA A 125 5.04 -1.52 -2.30
CA ALA A 125 6.05 -0.46 -2.44
C ALA A 125 5.58 0.88 -1.87
N THR A 126 4.32 1.25 -2.12
CA THR A 126 3.71 2.47 -1.58
C THR A 126 3.74 2.49 -0.05
N PHE A 127 3.36 1.38 0.56
CA PHE A 127 3.40 1.21 2.01
C PHE A 127 4.84 1.22 2.55
N LEU A 128 5.73 0.44 1.95
CA LEU A 128 7.13 0.34 2.37
C LEU A 128 7.85 1.68 2.30
N ARG A 129 7.67 2.45 1.23
CA ARG A 129 8.29 3.78 1.10
C ARG A 129 7.92 4.71 2.25
N SER A 130 6.66 4.70 2.65
CA SER A 130 6.18 5.52 3.77
C SER A 130 6.73 5.04 5.12
N LEU A 131 6.75 3.72 5.32
CA LEU A 131 7.22 3.11 6.58
C LEU A 131 8.71 3.33 6.80
N LEU A 132 9.51 3.12 5.74
CA LEU A 132 10.97 3.19 5.82
C LEU A 132 11.49 4.62 6.00
N GLY A 133 10.69 5.64 5.64
CA GLY A 133 11.05 7.05 5.82
C GLY A 133 12.26 7.49 4.99
N SER A 134 12.68 8.74 5.14
CA SER A 134 13.73 9.38 4.30
C SER A 134 15.11 8.69 4.39
N ASP A 135 15.41 8.04 5.49
CA ASP A 135 16.69 7.35 5.71
C ASP A 135 16.68 5.91 5.19
N GLY A 136 15.49 5.40 4.83
CA GLY A 136 15.30 4.07 4.31
C GLY A 136 15.70 3.91 2.84
N TYR A 137 15.90 2.65 2.46
CA TYR A 137 16.22 2.27 1.09
C TYR A 137 15.33 1.11 0.65
N LEU A 138 14.60 1.30 -0.44
CA LEU A 138 13.76 0.27 -1.06
C LEU A 138 14.27 -0.03 -2.46
N VAL A 139 14.39 -1.31 -2.77
CA VAL A 139 14.55 -1.79 -4.14
C VAL A 139 13.39 -2.69 -4.49
N SER A 140 12.78 -2.45 -5.64
CA SER A 140 11.70 -3.28 -6.16
C SER A 140 12.10 -3.92 -7.47
N TYR A 141 12.00 -5.25 -7.53
CA TYR A 141 12.21 -6.03 -8.74
C TYR A 141 10.87 -6.40 -9.37
N GLU A 142 10.75 -6.16 -10.67
CA GLU A 142 9.64 -6.61 -11.50
C GLU A 142 10.19 -7.09 -12.85
N ARG A 143 9.84 -8.30 -13.25
CA ARG A 143 10.32 -8.87 -14.50
C ARG A 143 9.59 -8.35 -15.75
N ARG A 144 8.41 -7.76 -15.58
CA ARG A 144 7.53 -7.32 -16.66
C ARG A 144 7.57 -5.79 -16.75
N PRO A 145 8.14 -5.21 -17.82
CA PRO A 145 8.28 -3.76 -17.95
C PRO A 145 6.95 -2.99 -17.90
N GLU A 146 5.87 -3.56 -18.42
CA GLU A 146 4.54 -2.95 -18.41
C GLU A 146 3.99 -2.69 -17.00
N PHE A 147 4.35 -3.55 -16.03
CA PHE A 147 3.99 -3.32 -14.63
C PHE A 147 4.88 -2.27 -13.97
N VAL A 148 6.11 -2.10 -14.42
CA VAL A 148 6.98 -1.02 -13.92
C VAL A 148 6.39 0.34 -14.25
N GLU A 149 5.92 0.56 -15.50
CA GLU A 149 5.27 1.82 -15.89
C GLU A 149 4.00 2.10 -15.06
N LEU A 150 3.18 1.07 -14.84
CA LEU A 150 1.99 1.17 -13.99
C LEU A 150 2.35 1.54 -12.55
N ALA A 151 3.33 0.84 -11.98
CA ALA A 151 3.82 1.05 -10.62
C ALA A 151 4.37 2.47 -10.43
N GLU A 152 5.19 2.95 -11.36
CA GLU A 152 5.71 4.31 -11.31
C GLU A 152 4.62 5.36 -11.35
N SER A 153 3.56 5.17 -12.15
CA SER A 153 2.43 6.09 -12.18
C SER A 153 1.70 6.16 -10.84
N THR A 154 1.55 5.00 -10.17
CA THR A 154 0.96 4.88 -8.84
C THR A 154 1.82 5.58 -7.79
N LEU A 155 3.12 5.32 -7.81
CA LEU A 155 4.08 5.90 -6.86
C LEU A 155 4.20 7.42 -7.03
N ARG A 156 4.23 7.93 -8.26
CA ARG A 156 4.19 9.37 -8.54
C ARG A 156 2.93 10.03 -7.99
N LEU A 157 1.76 9.40 -8.20
CA LEU A 157 0.51 9.91 -7.64
C LEU A 157 0.57 9.93 -6.12
N TYR A 158 1.01 8.83 -5.49
CA TYR A 158 1.10 8.75 -4.04
C TYR A 158 2.05 9.80 -3.45
N THR A 159 3.25 9.96 -4.03
CA THR A 159 4.22 10.98 -3.59
C THR A 159 3.62 12.39 -3.68
N ARG A 160 2.91 12.69 -4.77
CA ARG A 160 2.24 13.99 -4.94
C ARG A 160 1.19 14.25 -3.85
N LEU A 161 0.45 13.21 -3.42
CA LEU A 161 -0.64 13.35 -2.46
C LEU A 161 -0.15 13.40 -1.00
N TYR A 162 0.92 12.66 -0.68
CA TYR A 162 1.34 12.41 0.69
C TYR A 162 2.74 12.97 1.01
N GLY A 163 3.41 13.59 0.06
CA GLY A 163 4.70 14.26 0.24
C GLY A 163 5.91 13.41 -0.14
N GLU A 164 7.10 14.01 -0.03
CA GLU A 164 8.37 13.45 -0.53
C GLU A 164 9.24 12.81 0.57
N SER A 165 8.87 12.92 1.83
CA SER A 165 9.62 12.32 2.96
C SER A 165 9.44 10.82 3.03
N MET A 166 9.91 10.13 1.99
CA MET A 166 9.80 8.69 1.82
C MET A 166 11.17 8.08 1.53
N ALA A 167 11.27 6.76 1.69
CA ALA A 167 12.49 6.03 1.38
C ALA A 167 12.98 6.28 -0.06
N ARG A 168 14.31 6.31 -0.23
CA ARG A 168 14.90 6.24 -1.56
C ARG A 168 14.47 4.93 -2.21
N HIS A 169 13.92 5.01 -3.42
CA HIS A 169 13.35 3.87 -4.10
C HIS A 169 13.98 3.66 -5.48
N ARG A 170 14.54 2.49 -5.72
CA ARG A 170 15.00 2.04 -7.02
C ARG A 170 14.09 0.93 -7.54
N ILE A 171 13.58 1.08 -8.76
CA ILE A 171 12.85 0.03 -9.46
C ILE A 171 13.79 -0.56 -10.52
N ALA A 172 13.85 -1.88 -10.60
CA ALA A 172 14.63 -2.60 -11.59
C ALA A 172 13.74 -3.59 -12.35
N VAL A 173 13.81 -3.51 -13.69
CA VAL A 173 13.25 -4.57 -14.55
C VAL A 173 14.18 -5.77 -14.42
N ARG A 174 13.81 -6.72 -13.56
CA ARG A 174 14.66 -7.87 -13.23
C ARG A 174 13.84 -9.05 -12.71
N ASP A 175 14.25 -10.24 -13.07
CA ASP A 175 13.73 -11.48 -12.49
C ASP A 175 14.58 -11.84 -11.24
N VAL A 176 13.93 -11.92 -10.09
CA VAL A 176 14.59 -12.29 -8.82
C VAL A 176 15.16 -13.72 -8.85
N TYR A 177 14.67 -14.57 -9.73
CA TYR A 177 15.18 -15.93 -9.92
C TYR A 177 16.56 -15.97 -10.58
N GLU A 178 16.97 -14.89 -11.25
CA GLU A 178 18.31 -14.74 -11.84
C GLU A 178 19.34 -14.21 -10.83
N GLY A 179 18.90 -13.81 -9.65
CA GLY A 179 19.74 -13.32 -8.57
C GLY A 179 19.31 -11.95 -8.01
N ILE A 180 19.97 -11.56 -6.94
CA ILE A 180 19.82 -10.27 -6.28
C ILE A 180 21.18 -9.58 -6.28
N ASP A 181 21.23 -8.32 -6.78
CA ASP A 181 22.47 -7.54 -6.87
C ASP A 181 22.79 -6.80 -5.57
N GLU A 182 21.77 -6.55 -4.76
CA GLU A 182 21.89 -5.84 -3.49
C GLU A 182 22.55 -6.73 -2.46
N THR A 183 23.21 -6.09 -1.52
CA THR A 183 23.82 -6.72 -0.34
C THR A 183 23.46 -5.94 0.92
N ASP A 184 23.68 -6.54 2.06
CA ASP A 184 23.47 -5.92 3.37
C ASP A 184 22.02 -5.42 3.57
N LEU A 185 21.07 -6.23 3.10
CA LEU A 185 19.65 -5.97 3.28
C LEU A 185 19.17 -6.41 4.66
N ASP A 186 18.30 -5.60 5.26
CA ASP A 186 17.60 -5.95 6.50
C ASP A 186 16.50 -6.97 6.23
N THR A 187 15.79 -6.79 5.11
CA THR A 187 14.64 -7.64 4.78
C THR A 187 14.52 -7.84 3.27
N VAL A 188 14.19 -9.05 2.88
CA VAL A 188 13.77 -9.41 1.52
C VAL A 188 12.30 -9.86 1.57
N LEU A 189 11.44 -9.25 0.74
CA LEU A 189 10.03 -9.56 0.62
C LEU A 189 9.78 -10.17 -0.77
N LEU A 190 9.23 -11.38 -0.81
CA LEU A 190 8.95 -12.10 -2.05
C LEU A 190 7.44 -12.31 -2.23
N ASP A 191 6.86 -11.61 -3.21
CA ASP A 191 5.51 -11.84 -3.73
C ASP A 191 5.61 -12.42 -5.15
N VAL A 192 6.15 -13.63 -5.21
CA VAL A 192 6.40 -14.36 -6.45
C VAL A 192 5.90 -15.79 -6.34
N PRO A 193 5.54 -16.46 -7.46
CA PRO A 193 4.92 -17.79 -7.43
C PRO A 193 5.78 -18.88 -6.82
N GLU A 194 7.11 -18.82 -6.99
CA GLU A 194 8.06 -19.88 -6.60
C GLU A 194 9.24 -19.31 -5.81
N PRO A 195 9.00 -18.73 -4.60
CA PRO A 195 10.06 -18.07 -3.83
C PRO A 195 11.21 -19.00 -3.46
N GLN A 196 10.98 -20.32 -3.40
CA GLN A 196 12.04 -21.32 -3.16
C GLN A 196 13.18 -21.25 -4.18
N ARG A 197 12.94 -20.75 -5.41
CA ARG A 197 13.97 -20.56 -6.42
C ARG A 197 14.91 -19.39 -6.14
N ALA A 198 14.49 -18.44 -5.32
CA ALA A 198 15.25 -17.26 -4.97
C ALA A 198 15.97 -17.37 -3.60
N LEU A 199 15.81 -18.47 -2.86
CA LEU A 199 16.32 -18.61 -1.49
C LEU A 199 17.80 -18.35 -1.37
N ARG A 200 18.61 -18.90 -2.26
CA ARG A 200 20.08 -18.73 -2.23
C ARG A 200 20.47 -17.27 -2.51
N ALA A 201 19.83 -16.63 -3.48
CA ALA A 201 20.06 -15.22 -3.80
C ALA A 201 19.65 -14.32 -2.62
N ALA A 202 18.49 -14.60 -2.00
CA ALA A 202 18.03 -13.88 -0.84
C ALA A 202 18.97 -14.04 0.37
N ALA A 203 19.48 -15.26 0.63
CA ALA A 203 20.44 -15.50 1.71
C ALA A 203 21.75 -14.71 1.51
N SER A 204 22.24 -14.62 0.25
CA SER A 204 23.45 -13.86 -0.06
C SER A 204 23.25 -12.34 0.02
N ALA A 205 22.03 -11.86 -0.19
CA ALA A 205 21.68 -10.44 -0.18
C ALA A 205 21.40 -9.91 1.24
N LEU A 206 20.88 -10.77 2.12
CA LEU A 206 20.56 -10.42 3.50
C LEU A 206 21.83 -10.30 4.36
N ARG A 207 21.83 -9.33 5.25
CA ARG A 207 22.82 -9.29 6.34
C ARG A 207 22.59 -10.43 7.34
N ILE A 208 23.58 -10.71 8.17
CA ILE A 208 23.38 -11.64 9.29
C ILE A 208 22.20 -11.16 10.15
N ASN A 209 21.30 -12.08 10.49
CA ASN A 209 20.05 -11.80 11.19
C ASN A 209 19.02 -10.99 10.38
N GLY A 210 19.20 -10.87 9.07
CA GLY A 210 18.18 -10.34 8.16
C GLY A 210 16.98 -11.29 8.03
N VAL A 211 15.87 -10.79 7.54
CA VAL A 211 14.60 -11.53 7.50
C VAL A 211 14.13 -11.72 6.07
N LEU A 212 13.74 -12.94 5.74
CA LEU A 212 13.01 -13.27 4.52
C LEU A 212 11.51 -13.37 4.84
N VAL A 213 10.68 -12.66 4.10
CA VAL A 213 9.22 -12.77 4.13
C VAL A 213 8.74 -13.21 2.75
N CYS A 214 7.94 -14.26 2.70
CA CYS A 214 7.30 -14.72 1.47
C CYS A 214 5.79 -14.66 1.64
N TRP A 215 5.09 -14.03 0.69
CA TRP A 215 3.63 -14.05 0.66
C TRP A 215 3.17 -15.01 -0.44
N LEU A 216 2.29 -15.95 -0.08
CA LEU A 216 1.86 -17.02 -0.96
C LEU A 216 0.35 -17.24 -0.85
N PRO A 217 -0.36 -17.40 -1.97
CA PRO A 217 -1.82 -17.54 -1.97
C PRO A 217 -2.32 -18.95 -1.62
N THR A 218 -1.47 -19.98 -1.67
CA THR A 218 -1.94 -21.36 -1.48
C THR A 218 -1.10 -22.16 -0.49
N VAL A 219 -1.73 -23.07 0.22
CA VAL A 219 -1.07 -23.97 1.19
C VAL A 219 -0.03 -24.88 0.51
N LEU A 220 -0.25 -25.29 -0.75
CA LEU A 220 0.74 -26.10 -1.47
C LEU A 220 2.04 -25.33 -1.71
N GLN A 221 1.95 -24.06 -2.12
CA GLN A 221 3.15 -23.22 -2.29
C GLN A 221 3.86 -23.01 -0.96
N VAL A 222 3.11 -22.79 0.13
CA VAL A 222 3.69 -22.69 1.48
C VAL A 222 4.41 -23.97 1.86
N PHE A 223 3.81 -25.13 1.60
CA PHE A 223 4.42 -26.42 1.90
C PHE A 223 5.73 -26.65 1.13
N GLU A 224 5.73 -26.35 -0.17
CA GLU A 224 6.94 -26.46 -1.02
C GLU A 224 8.07 -25.52 -0.54
N LEU A 225 7.71 -24.26 -0.22
CA LEU A 225 8.67 -23.31 0.34
C LEU A 225 9.26 -23.77 1.67
N VAL A 226 8.41 -24.22 2.60
CA VAL A 226 8.85 -24.68 3.92
C VAL A 226 9.81 -25.86 3.80
N ARG A 227 9.53 -26.83 2.92
CA ARG A 227 10.44 -27.94 2.65
C ARG A 227 11.80 -27.44 2.15
N ALA A 228 11.81 -26.55 1.16
CA ALA A 228 13.03 -25.99 0.62
C ALA A 228 13.85 -25.22 1.68
N LEU A 229 13.19 -24.50 2.57
CA LEU A 229 13.82 -23.80 3.69
C LEU A 229 14.42 -24.77 4.73
N GLN A 230 13.76 -25.89 5.01
CA GLN A 230 14.25 -26.92 5.95
C GLN A 230 15.48 -27.65 5.41
N ASP A 231 15.57 -27.81 4.10
CA ASP A 231 16.70 -28.45 3.42
C ASP A 231 17.90 -27.50 3.22
N SER A 232 17.78 -26.23 3.60
CA SER A 232 18.76 -25.16 3.35
C SER A 232 19.38 -24.69 4.67
N PRO A 233 20.72 -24.85 4.88
CA PRO A 233 21.37 -24.52 6.13
C PRO A 233 21.47 -23.01 6.41
N GLU A 234 21.21 -22.18 5.42
CA GLU A 234 21.24 -20.71 5.54
C GLU A 234 20.05 -20.16 6.33
N TRP A 235 18.98 -20.93 6.47
CA TRP A 235 17.74 -20.48 7.07
C TRP A 235 17.46 -21.08 8.43
N ALA A 236 17.00 -20.25 9.36
CA ALA A 236 16.61 -20.66 10.69
C ALA A 236 15.25 -20.03 11.08
N ARG A 237 14.59 -20.61 12.07
CA ARG A 237 13.36 -20.06 12.66
C ARG A 237 12.20 -19.88 11.65
N VAL A 238 12.03 -20.83 10.75
CA VAL A 238 10.93 -20.83 9.78
C VAL A 238 9.57 -20.79 10.50
N ARG A 239 8.71 -19.87 10.08
CA ARG A 239 7.33 -19.70 10.60
C ARG A 239 6.39 -19.51 9.43
N SER A 240 5.17 -20.03 9.57
CA SER A 240 4.07 -19.76 8.64
C SER A 240 2.86 -19.30 9.43
N SER A 241 2.14 -18.31 8.91
CA SER A 241 0.95 -17.75 9.55
C SER A 241 -0.05 -17.24 8.51
N GLU A 242 -1.30 -17.19 8.90
CA GLU A 242 -2.39 -16.57 8.14
C GLU A 242 -3.02 -15.45 8.96
N THR A 243 -3.38 -14.35 8.30
CA THR A 243 -4.07 -13.22 8.95
C THR A 243 -5.54 -13.21 8.53
N LEU A 244 -6.44 -13.27 9.50
CA LEU A 244 -7.88 -13.18 9.29
C LEU A 244 -8.42 -11.86 9.86
N LEU A 245 -8.95 -11.00 8.99
CA LEU A 245 -9.60 -9.76 9.38
C LEU A 245 -11.11 -9.96 9.38
N ARG A 246 -11.74 -9.77 10.54
CA ARG A 246 -13.20 -9.78 10.67
C ARG A 246 -13.70 -8.39 11.04
N PRO A 247 -14.18 -7.58 10.08
CA PRO A 247 -14.73 -6.27 10.37
C PRO A 247 -16.07 -6.38 11.12
N TRP A 248 -16.42 -5.32 11.83
CA TRP A 248 -17.73 -5.16 12.47
C TRP A 248 -18.52 -4.09 11.73
N ARG A 249 -19.79 -4.36 11.50
CA ARG A 249 -20.74 -3.35 11.03
C ARG A 249 -21.24 -2.56 12.22
N VAL A 250 -20.95 -1.28 12.22
CA VAL A 250 -21.40 -0.33 13.25
C VAL A 250 -22.54 0.47 12.67
N GLY A 251 -23.70 0.42 13.32
CA GLY A 251 -24.87 1.21 12.95
C GLY A 251 -25.48 1.90 14.19
N PRO A 252 -26.39 2.86 13.99
CA PRO A 252 -26.95 3.65 15.11
C PRO A 252 -27.64 2.82 16.20
N ARG A 253 -28.11 1.62 15.87
CA ARG A 253 -28.88 0.75 16.78
C ARG A 253 -28.28 -0.64 16.98
N SER A 254 -27.19 -0.96 16.29
CA SER A 254 -26.58 -2.29 16.38
C SER A 254 -25.11 -2.30 15.99
N ILE A 255 -24.34 -3.12 16.68
CA ILE A 255 -22.97 -3.46 16.32
C ILE A 255 -22.94 -4.99 16.15
N ARG A 256 -22.53 -5.46 14.99
CA ARG A 256 -22.47 -6.90 14.67
C ARG A 256 -21.27 -7.22 13.76
N PRO A 257 -20.66 -8.40 13.91
CA PRO A 257 -19.61 -8.83 12.99
C PRO A 257 -20.14 -8.89 11.55
N ALA A 258 -19.30 -8.54 10.59
CA ALA A 258 -19.60 -8.78 9.19
C ALA A 258 -19.71 -10.29 8.93
N HIS A 259 -20.58 -10.68 7.98
CA HIS A 259 -20.78 -12.10 7.66
C HIS A 259 -19.55 -12.74 7.01
N ARG A 260 -18.69 -11.94 6.38
CA ARG A 260 -17.46 -12.43 5.74
C ARG A 260 -16.25 -11.96 6.52
N MET A 261 -15.34 -12.87 6.79
CA MET A 261 -13.97 -12.56 7.13
C MET A 261 -13.20 -12.33 5.84
N VAL A 262 -12.26 -11.38 5.87
CA VAL A 262 -11.32 -11.19 4.77
C VAL A 262 -10.10 -12.04 5.09
N GLY A 263 -10.10 -13.26 4.61
CA GLY A 263 -8.93 -14.11 4.47
C GLY A 263 -8.46 -14.02 3.02
N HIS A 264 -7.23 -14.26 2.75
CA HIS A 264 -6.73 -14.44 1.41
C HIS A 264 -6.08 -15.75 1.27
N THR A 265 -6.58 -16.37 0.36
CA THR A 265 -5.92 -17.43 -0.38
C THR A 265 -5.80 -16.99 -1.81
#